data_c77b0ea02aa46ee3613f668b3cfffc2e
#
_entry.id   c77b0ea02aa46ee3613f668b3cfffc2e
#
_cell.length_a   1.000
_cell.length_b   1.000
_cell.length_c   1.000
_cell.angle_alpha   90.00
_cell.angle_beta   90.00
_cell.angle_gamma   90.00
#
_symmetry.space_group_name_H-M   'P 1'
#
loop_
_entity.id
_entity.type
_entity.pdbx_description
1 polymer ?
#
loop_
_entity_poly.entity_id
_entity_poly.type
_entity_poly.pdbx_seq_one_letter_code
_entity_poly.pdbx_strand_id
1 'polypeptide(L)'
;MRFGILLILVLFVAGCTSERPGAPTGPLDVQLVVGAGETADVQGASIRIRFQGVMGDSRCPADAVCIQGGDALVRIDVLPTGSAGPSVTYDLHTGSERPVKHGDLTIALVQLIPYPFSSRPISPAEYRATLRITRP
;
A
#
# COMPACT_ATOMS: atom_id res chain seq x y z
N MET A 1 -45.40 -56.09 -31.58
CA MET A 1 -44.99 -55.53 -30.32
C MET A 1 -43.60 -54.99 -30.45
N ARG A 2 -43.46 -53.65 -30.57
CA ARG A 2 -42.18 -52.96 -30.69
C ARG A 2 -42.01 -52.05 -29.50
N PHE A 3 -41.16 -52.44 -28.54
CA PHE A 3 -40.80 -51.66 -27.39
C PHE A 3 -39.76 -50.61 -27.81
N GLY A 4 -40.14 -49.33 -27.80
CA GLY A 4 -39.25 -48.19 -27.96
C GLY A 4 -38.67 -47.83 -26.61
N ILE A 5 -37.37 -48.02 -26.48
CA ILE A 5 -36.62 -47.57 -25.31
C ILE A 5 -36.29 -46.07 -25.49
N LEU A 6 -36.94 -45.23 -24.71
CA LEU A 6 -36.67 -43.77 -24.65
C LEU A 6 -35.45 -43.52 -23.76
N LEU A 7 -34.32 -43.20 -24.39
CA LEU A 7 -33.08 -42.87 -23.71
C LEU A 7 -33.14 -41.39 -23.28
N ILE A 8 -33.39 -41.15 -22.01
CA ILE A 8 -33.38 -39.80 -21.43
C ILE A 8 -31.91 -39.43 -21.16
N LEU A 9 -31.37 -38.52 -21.99
CA LEU A 9 -30.05 -37.94 -21.84
C LEU A 9 -30.14 -36.81 -20.81
N VAL A 10 -29.69 -37.06 -19.56
CA VAL A 10 -29.58 -36.05 -18.51
C VAL A 10 -28.29 -35.28 -18.73
N LEU A 11 -28.41 -34.04 -19.24
CA LEU A 11 -27.29 -33.10 -19.31
C LEU A 11 -26.99 -32.56 -17.89
N PHE A 12 -25.91 -33.03 -17.30
CA PHE A 12 -25.31 -32.40 -16.12
C PHE A 12 -24.63 -31.09 -16.56
N VAL A 13 -25.28 -29.97 -16.30
CA VAL A 13 -24.64 -28.65 -16.38
C VAL A 13 -23.81 -28.48 -15.11
N ALA A 14 -22.51 -28.76 -15.19
CA ALA A 14 -21.57 -28.42 -14.14
C ALA A 14 -21.40 -26.89 -14.13
N GLY A 15 -22.15 -26.20 -13.31
CA GLY A 15 -21.97 -24.78 -13.01
C GLY A 15 -20.65 -24.57 -12.28
N CYS A 16 -19.62 -24.11 -12.98
CA CYS A 16 -18.43 -23.56 -12.33
C CYS A 16 -18.82 -22.24 -11.65
N THR A 17 -19.13 -22.28 -10.36
CA THR A 17 -19.17 -21.09 -9.54
C THR A 17 -17.74 -20.63 -9.32
N SER A 18 -17.30 -19.62 -10.09
CA SER A 18 -16.06 -18.90 -9.81
C SER A 18 -16.27 -18.10 -8.52
N GLU A 19 -15.93 -18.68 -7.38
CA GLU A 19 -15.79 -17.93 -6.14
C GLU A 19 -14.68 -16.92 -6.35
N ARG A 20 -15.04 -15.63 -6.39
CA ARG A 20 -14.07 -14.55 -6.27
C ARG A 20 -13.44 -14.69 -4.89
N PRO A 21 -12.09 -14.80 -4.79
CA PRO A 21 -11.45 -14.78 -3.49
C PRO A 21 -11.89 -13.49 -2.79
N GLY A 22 -12.60 -13.63 -1.68
CA GLY A 22 -12.97 -12.49 -0.84
C GLY A 22 -11.71 -11.75 -0.42
N ALA A 23 -11.81 -10.43 -0.26
CA ALA A 23 -10.70 -9.64 0.26
C ALA A 23 -10.23 -10.26 1.58
N PRO A 24 -8.91 -10.38 1.81
CA PRO A 24 -8.37 -10.93 3.05
C PRO A 24 -8.84 -10.06 4.23
N THR A 25 -9.54 -10.66 5.19
CA THR A 25 -10.19 -9.99 6.32
C THR A 25 -9.53 -10.27 7.67
N GLY A 26 -8.47 -11.08 7.70
CA GLY A 26 -7.74 -11.43 8.91
C GLY A 26 -6.81 -10.30 9.41
N PRO A 27 -6.26 -10.47 10.65
CA PRO A 27 -5.27 -9.54 11.20
C PRO A 27 -4.08 -9.38 10.26
N LEU A 28 -3.57 -8.17 10.14
CA LEU A 28 -2.44 -7.83 9.27
C LEU A 28 -1.44 -6.95 10.01
N ASP A 29 -0.16 -7.27 9.88
CA ASP A 29 0.96 -6.41 10.29
C ASP A 29 2.13 -6.65 9.33
N VAL A 30 2.28 -5.77 8.36
CA VAL A 30 3.33 -5.88 7.34
C VAL A 30 4.11 -4.58 7.22
N GLN A 31 5.39 -4.71 6.90
CA GLN A 31 6.22 -3.59 6.49
C GLN A 31 6.44 -3.61 4.98
N LEU A 32 6.33 -2.45 4.38
CA LEU A 32 6.52 -2.21 2.96
C LEU A 32 7.61 -1.15 2.76
N VAL A 33 8.65 -1.47 2.01
CA VAL A 33 9.64 -0.49 1.56
C VAL A 33 9.34 -0.14 0.11
N VAL A 34 9.19 1.16 -0.16
CA VAL A 34 8.83 1.64 -1.50
C VAL A 34 9.66 2.87 -1.87
N GLY A 35 10.20 2.90 -3.08
CA GLY A 35 10.96 4.02 -3.62
C GLY A 35 10.08 5.12 -4.18
N ALA A 36 10.61 6.34 -4.22
CA ALA A 36 9.91 7.47 -4.83
C ALA A 36 9.54 7.17 -6.29
N GLY A 37 8.28 7.35 -6.64
CA GLY A 37 7.71 7.03 -7.94
C GLY A 37 7.30 5.55 -8.11
N GLU A 38 7.66 4.67 -7.21
CA GLU A 38 7.35 3.23 -7.28
C GLU A 38 5.95 2.91 -6.70
N THR A 39 5.41 1.79 -7.15
CA THR A 39 4.16 1.21 -6.65
C THR A 39 4.41 -0.22 -6.22
N ALA A 40 3.93 -0.61 -5.04
CA ALA A 40 4.08 -1.95 -4.51
C ALA A 40 2.75 -2.50 -3.98
N ASP A 41 2.57 -3.81 -4.10
CA ASP A 41 1.43 -4.52 -3.54
C ASP A 41 1.59 -4.73 -2.04
N VAL A 42 0.50 -4.55 -1.29
CA VAL A 42 0.48 -4.83 0.15
C VAL A 42 0.06 -6.29 0.35
N GLN A 43 0.99 -7.12 0.82
CA GLN A 43 0.71 -8.53 1.08
C GLN A 43 -0.38 -8.68 2.15
N GLY A 44 -1.40 -9.47 1.86
CA GLY A 44 -2.53 -9.68 2.76
C GLY A 44 -3.59 -8.57 2.77
N ALA A 45 -3.49 -7.59 1.88
CA ALA A 45 -4.52 -6.58 1.64
C ALA A 45 -4.78 -6.42 0.13
N SER A 46 -6.00 -6.03 -0.23
CA SER A 46 -6.37 -5.81 -1.63
C SER A 46 -6.07 -4.39 -2.09
N ILE A 47 -4.89 -3.89 -1.74
CA ILE A 47 -4.42 -2.55 -2.09
C ILE A 47 -2.97 -2.56 -2.58
N ARG A 48 -2.63 -1.54 -3.34
CA ARG A 48 -1.26 -1.16 -3.70
C ARG A 48 -0.97 0.23 -3.15
N ILE A 49 0.27 0.48 -2.79
CA ILE A 49 0.72 1.81 -2.38
C ILE A 49 1.72 2.33 -3.38
N ARG A 50 1.47 3.52 -3.90
CA ARG A 50 2.40 4.30 -4.70
C ARG A 50 3.01 5.39 -3.83
N PHE A 51 4.31 5.40 -3.70
CA PHE A 51 5.02 6.53 -3.09
C PHE A 51 5.25 7.61 -4.14
N GLN A 52 4.48 8.69 -4.10
CA GLN A 52 4.63 9.80 -5.05
C GLN A 52 5.97 10.51 -4.89
N GLY A 53 6.42 10.69 -3.64
CA GLY A 53 7.66 11.37 -3.32
C GLY A 53 7.58 12.16 -2.02
N VAL A 54 8.64 12.90 -1.76
CA VAL A 54 8.75 13.82 -0.62
C VAL A 54 8.39 15.22 -1.12
N MET A 55 7.35 15.82 -0.54
CA MET A 55 6.84 17.13 -0.92
C MET A 55 7.64 18.27 -0.26
N GLY A 56 8.31 17.97 0.83
CA GLY A 56 9.21 18.87 1.55
C GLY A 56 9.99 18.07 2.57
N ASP A 57 11.27 18.42 2.75
CA ASP A 57 12.15 17.80 3.74
C ASP A 57 12.91 18.88 4.48
N SER A 58 12.51 19.13 5.72
CA SER A 58 13.15 20.05 6.64
C SER A 58 13.78 19.35 7.85
N ARG A 59 14.00 18.03 7.76
CA ARG A 59 14.65 17.26 8.82
C ARG A 59 16.01 17.84 9.12
N CYS A 60 16.38 17.85 10.41
CA CYS A 60 17.71 18.29 10.80
C CYS A 60 18.77 17.38 10.18
N PRO A 61 19.78 17.93 9.47
CA PRO A 61 20.85 17.11 8.93
C PRO A 61 21.57 16.32 10.05
N ALA A 62 22.02 15.10 9.74
CA ALA A 62 22.67 14.22 10.72
C ALA A 62 24.00 14.79 11.24
N ASP A 63 24.62 15.68 10.48
CA ASP A 63 25.88 16.35 10.80
C ASP A 63 25.70 17.79 11.34
N ALA A 64 24.47 18.16 11.70
CA ALA A 64 24.15 19.49 12.24
C ALA A 64 23.42 19.39 13.58
N VAL A 65 23.48 20.48 14.35
CA VAL A 65 22.71 20.66 15.58
C VAL A 65 21.62 21.68 15.31
N CYS A 66 20.36 21.26 15.39
CA CYS A 66 19.21 22.11 15.16
C CYS A 66 18.50 22.44 16.49
N ILE A 67 18.01 23.66 16.60
CA ILE A 67 17.25 24.10 17.78
C ILE A 67 15.89 23.39 17.83
N GLN A 68 15.30 23.13 16.63
CA GLN A 68 14.04 22.39 16.49
C GLN A 68 14.26 21.24 15.49
N GLY A 69 13.69 20.07 15.80
CA GLY A 69 13.60 18.99 14.84
C GLY A 69 12.74 19.41 13.65
N GLY A 70 13.21 19.13 12.46
CA GLY A 70 12.42 19.33 11.24
C GLY A 70 11.56 18.11 10.92
N ASP A 71 10.83 18.20 9.82
CA ASP A 71 9.91 17.19 9.34
C ASP A 71 10.07 16.96 7.83
N ALA A 72 9.73 15.78 7.37
CA ALA A 72 9.55 15.50 5.95
C ALA A 72 8.11 15.10 5.68
N LEU A 73 7.54 15.68 4.62
CA LEU A 73 6.19 15.38 4.14
C LEU A 73 6.27 14.35 3.02
N VAL A 74 5.79 13.16 3.29
CA VAL A 74 5.75 12.00 2.39
C VAL A 74 4.35 11.85 1.83
N ARG A 75 4.21 11.87 0.51
CA ARG A 75 2.92 11.67 -0.17
C ARG A 75 2.80 10.29 -0.77
N ILE A 76 1.71 9.61 -0.44
CA ILE A 76 1.38 8.29 -0.97
C ILE A 76 -0.02 8.27 -1.59
N ASP A 77 -0.20 7.41 -2.59
CA ASP A 77 -1.52 7.02 -3.09
C ASP A 77 -1.81 5.58 -2.69
N VAL A 78 -3.00 5.35 -2.19
CA VAL A 78 -3.54 4.01 -1.97
C VAL A 78 -4.50 3.68 -3.11
N LEU A 79 -4.20 2.61 -3.82
CA LEU A 79 -4.95 2.14 -4.99
C LEU A 79 -5.53 0.76 -4.71
N PRO A 80 -6.75 0.45 -5.16
CA PRO A 80 -7.28 -0.90 -5.09
C PRO A 80 -6.51 -1.83 -6.03
N THR A 81 -6.33 -3.10 -5.62
CA THR A 81 -5.75 -4.14 -6.48
C THR A 81 -6.82 -4.66 -7.43
N GLY A 82 -6.50 -4.74 -8.72
CA GLY A 82 -7.32 -5.43 -9.73
C GLY A 82 -8.59 -4.74 -10.20
N SER A 83 -8.94 -3.57 -9.74
CA SER A 83 -10.11 -2.80 -10.17
C SER A 83 -9.71 -1.37 -10.52
N ALA A 84 -10.34 -0.80 -11.53
CA ALA A 84 -10.27 0.62 -11.83
C ALA A 84 -11.10 1.40 -10.80
N GLY A 85 -10.61 1.50 -9.56
CA GLY A 85 -11.18 2.32 -8.52
C GLY A 85 -10.39 3.62 -8.33
N PRO A 86 -10.97 4.64 -7.68
CA PRO A 86 -10.26 5.85 -7.39
C PRO A 86 -9.11 5.59 -6.41
N SER A 87 -7.97 6.24 -6.63
CA SER A 87 -6.90 6.30 -5.65
C SER A 87 -7.24 7.33 -4.56
N VAL A 88 -6.77 7.07 -3.36
CA VAL A 88 -6.85 8.02 -2.24
C VAL A 88 -5.46 8.45 -1.87
N THR A 89 -5.22 9.76 -1.87
CA THR A 89 -3.92 10.34 -1.53
C THR A 89 -3.85 10.66 -0.03
N TYR A 90 -2.73 10.34 0.58
CA TYR A 90 -2.43 10.65 1.98
C TYR A 90 -1.07 11.33 2.10
N ASP A 91 -0.98 12.23 3.06
CA ASP A 91 0.25 12.88 3.48
C ASP A 91 0.67 12.32 4.86
N LEU A 92 1.89 11.83 4.92
CA LEU A 92 2.53 11.26 6.11
C LEU A 92 3.72 12.12 6.52
N HIS A 93 3.96 12.22 7.81
CA HIS A 93 4.99 13.07 8.39
C HIS A 93 6.00 12.27 9.18
N THR A 94 7.29 12.57 9.04
CA THR A 94 8.36 11.92 9.83
C THR A 94 8.40 12.41 11.28
N GLY A 95 7.98 13.66 11.51
CA GLY A 95 7.98 14.30 12.83
C GLY A 95 6.73 14.02 13.67
N SER A 96 5.76 13.27 13.14
CA SER A 96 4.55 12.91 13.88
C SER A 96 4.21 11.43 13.67
N GLU A 97 4.03 10.72 14.78
CA GLU A 97 3.52 9.34 14.78
C GLU A 97 2.00 9.30 14.52
N ARG A 98 1.55 10.03 13.48
CA ARG A 98 0.13 10.06 13.12
C ARG A 98 -0.11 9.14 11.92
N PRO A 99 -0.54 7.89 12.14
CA PRO A 99 -0.93 7.02 11.06
C PRO A 99 -2.21 7.52 10.39
N VAL A 100 -2.35 7.21 9.10
CA VAL A 100 -3.59 7.44 8.36
C VAL A 100 -4.43 6.17 8.33
N LYS A 101 -5.75 6.33 8.26
CA LYS A 101 -6.69 5.21 8.10
C LYS A 101 -7.21 5.15 6.67
N HIS A 102 -7.20 3.93 6.11
CA HIS A 102 -7.80 3.62 4.82
C HIS A 102 -8.69 2.38 4.99
N GLY A 103 -10.01 2.61 5.12
CA GLY A 103 -10.95 1.54 5.49
C GLY A 103 -10.61 0.97 6.87
N ASP A 104 -10.37 -0.34 6.92
CA ASP A 104 -9.95 -1.09 8.11
C ASP A 104 -8.42 -1.10 8.32
N LEU A 105 -7.67 -0.55 7.36
CA LEU A 105 -6.22 -0.48 7.41
C LEU A 105 -5.74 0.80 8.10
N THR A 106 -4.65 0.65 8.84
CA THR A 106 -3.89 1.76 9.43
C THR A 106 -2.50 1.76 8.78
N ILE A 107 -2.09 2.89 8.19
CA ILE A 107 -0.83 3.06 7.49
C ILE A 107 0.01 4.09 8.23
N ALA A 108 1.20 3.69 8.67
CA ALA A 108 2.15 4.53 9.37
C ALA A 108 3.47 4.64 8.62
N LEU A 109 4.08 5.82 8.61
CA LEU A 109 5.44 6.00 8.14
C LEU A 109 6.40 5.62 9.28
N VAL A 110 7.22 4.59 9.04
CA VAL A 110 8.21 4.10 10.03
C VAL A 110 9.56 4.77 9.82
N GLN A 111 9.97 4.91 8.55
CA GLN A 111 11.27 5.46 8.21
C GLN A 111 11.25 6.11 6.83
N LEU A 112 12.03 7.16 6.67
CA LEU A 112 12.34 7.78 5.39
C LEU A 112 13.86 7.91 5.25
N ILE A 113 14.41 7.28 4.21
CA ILE A 113 15.84 7.37 3.87
C ILE A 113 16.02 7.94 2.45
N PRO A 114 17.19 8.54 2.13
CA PRO A 114 18.32 8.80 3.02
C PRO A 114 17.99 9.88 4.06
N TYR A 115 18.78 9.91 5.12
CA TYR A 115 18.74 11.01 6.07
C TYR A 115 19.53 12.20 5.51
N PRO A 116 19.08 13.46 5.70
CA PRO A 116 19.79 14.60 5.15
C PRO A 116 21.15 14.82 5.81
N PHE A 117 22.10 15.32 5.01
CA PHE A 117 23.40 15.83 5.42
C PHE A 117 23.57 17.25 4.88
N SER A 118 24.25 18.13 5.63
CA SER A 118 24.43 19.55 5.25
C SER A 118 25.18 19.72 3.94
N SER A 119 26.09 18.80 3.64
CA SER A 119 26.98 18.87 2.47
C SER A 119 26.39 18.25 1.20
N ARG A 120 25.25 17.56 1.29
CA ARG A 120 24.69 16.81 0.16
C ARG A 120 23.16 16.94 0.06
N PRO A 121 22.66 17.56 -1.02
CA PRO A 121 21.24 17.51 -1.31
C PRO A 121 20.80 16.09 -1.67
N ILE A 122 19.60 15.72 -1.26
CA ILE A 122 18.98 14.42 -1.61
C ILE A 122 18.22 14.61 -2.92
N SER A 123 18.52 13.75 -3.91
CA SER A 123 17.73 13.71 -5.14
C SER A 123 16.34 13.09 -4.86
N PRO A 124 15.25 13.60 -5.46
CA PRO A 124 13.91 13.06 -5.27
C PRO A 124 13.80 11.55 -5.50
N ALA A 125 14.55 11.00 -6.45
CA ALA A 125 14.54 9.56 -6.76
C ALA A 125 15.27 8.67 -5.73
N GLU A 126 16.08 9.27 -4.84
CA GLU A 126 16.83 8.54 -3.83
C GLU A 126 15.97 8.14 -2.63
N TYR A 127 14.82 8.80 -2.43
CA TYR A 127 13.99 8.55 -1.27
C TYR A 127 13.39 7.14 -1.27
N ARG A 128 13.42 6.51 -0.10
CA ARG A 128 12.76 5.23 0.22
C ARG A 128 11.96 5.41 1.48
N ALA A 129 10.68 5.11 1.43
CA ALA A 129 9.80 5.12 2.58
C ALA A 129 9.55 3.70 3.07
N THR A 130 9.71 3.49 4.38
CA THR A 130 9.26 2.27 5.05
C THR A 130 7.92 2.56 5.71
N LEU A 131 6.89 1.86 5.25
CA LEU A 131 5.54 1.96 5.76
C LEU A 131 5.19 0.71 6.58
N ARG A 132 4.45 0.87 7.65
CA ARG A 132 3.82 -0.23 8.39
C ARG A 132 2.33 -0.19 8.15
N ILE A 133 1.78 -1.29 7.67
CA ILE A 133 0.35 -1.43 7.38
C ILE A 133 -0.21 -2.47 8.34
N THR A 134 -1.21 -2.06 9.13
CA THR A 134 -1.84 -2.91 10.14
C THR A 134 -3.35 -2.96 9.95
N ARG A 135 -3.93 -4.09 10.35
CA ARG A 135 -5.36 -4.31 10.51
C ARG A 135 -5.57 -5.12 11.78
N PRO A 136 -6.53 -4.74 12.68
CA PRO A 136 -6.82 -5.48 13.89
C PRO A 136 -7.41 -6.88 13.62
#